data_18339d76b3578804f372b472bb931cb8
#
_entry.id   18339d76b3578804f372b472bb931cb8
#
_cell.length_a   1.000
_cell.length_b   1.000
_cell.length_c   1.000
_cell.angle_alpha   90.00
_cell.angle_beta   90.00
_cell.angle_gamma   90.00
#
_symmetry.space_group_name_H-M   'P 1'
#
loop_
_entity.id
_entity.type
_entity.pdbx_description
1 polymer ?
#
loop_
_entity_poly.entity_id
_entity_poly.type
_entity_poly.pdbx_seq_one_letter_code
_entity_poly.pdbx_strand_id
1 'polypeptide(L)'
;MKNIASLAIAFSFAAVFPLTAGAQASSRLVKVQGKVELRDAKGKNLGAVRVGTPLKTGETLQASSNGTAAIKTAEGDLVVVSKDSAVRVKDERNVFEQLMGKVLYFFRSTKQTERRVELQTAILGIRGTEFLVDASGSTAAIALKEGKLDVDSKQDGFNVYQRNEADEFEAFKREQREGVERERKEFEEYKAKIREEFIAFQKSVKLEANQSLTIGDGKATIGRIDPSMEETTRNLEEFAKDVR
;
A
#
# COMPACT_ATOMS: atom_id res chain seq x y z
N MET A 1 -43.25 71.28 -38.11
CA MET A 1 -43.02 70.62 -36.83
C MET A 1 -42.65 69.15 -37.09
N LYS A 2 -41.36 68.87 -37.04
CA LYS A 2 -40.80 67.54 -37.42
C LYS A 2 -40.39 66.82 -36.13
N ASN A 3 -41.05 65.67 -35.84
CA ASN A 3 -40.66 64.81 -34.74
C ASN A 3 -39.53 63.88 -35.22
N ILE A 4 -38.41 63.96 -34.52
CA ILE A 4 -37.28 63.06 -34.73
C ILE A 4 -37.35 61.98 -33.62
N ALA A 5 -37.68 60.77 -34.00
CA ALA A 5 -37.64 59.61 -33.11
C ALA A 5 -36.19 59.08 -33.04
N SER A 6 -35.57 59.15 -31.87
CA SER A 6 -34.26 58.56 -31.60
C SER A 6 -34.42 57.06 -31.34
N LEU A 7 -33.84 56.24 -32.20
CA LEU A 7 -33.75 54.78 -32.01
C LEU A 7 -32.49 54.46 -31.21
N ALA A 8 -32.66 54.04 -29.95
CA ALA A 8 -31.57 53.55 -29.12
C ALA A 8 -31.33 52.08 -29.37
N ILE A 9 -30.19 51.72 -29.98
CA ILE A 9 -29.73 50.34 -30.18
C ILE A 9 -28.97 49.92 -28.94
N ALA A 10 -29.60 49.05 -28.12
CA ALA A 10 -28.96 48.43 -26.96
C ALA A 10 -28.05 47.28 -27.44
N PHE A 11 -26.75 47.47 -27.36
CA PHE A 11 -25.73 46.44 -27.63
C PHE A 11 -25.62 45.55 -26.37
N SER A 12 -26.26 44.35 -26.41
CA SER A 12 -26.12 43.33 -25.37
C SER A 12 -24.76 42.64 -25.52
N PHE A 13 -23.82 42.98 -24.65
CA PHE A 13 -22.52 42.33 -24.59
C PHE A 13 -22.65 41.03 -23.80
N ALA A 14 -22.85 39.91 -24.47
CA ALA A 14 -22.83 38.59 -23.85
C ALA A 14 -21.38 38.24 -23.47
N ALA A 15 -21.05 38.38 -22.17
CA ALA A 15 -19.78 37.93 -21.62
C ALA A 15 -19.73 36.40 -21.66
N VAL A 16 -19.00 35.86 -22.64
CA VAL A 16 -18.67 34.42 -22.65
C VAL A 16 -17.58 34.20 -21.59
N PHE A 17 -18.00 33.77 -20.39
CA PHE A 17 -17.08 33.22 -19.39
C PHE A 17 -16.58 31.87 -19.90
N PRO A 18 -15.25 31.68 -20.09
CA PRO A 18 -14.73 30.36 -20.34
C PRO A 18 -15.00 29.52 -19.08
N LEU A 19 -15.85 28.49 -19.19
CA LEU A 19 -15.87 27.41 -18.20
C LEU A 19 -14.47 26.77 -18.22
N THR A 20 -13.62 27.20 -17.29
CA THR A 20 -12.45 26.44 -16.94
C THR A 20 -12.97 25.16 -16.28
N ALA A 21 -13.07 24.08 -17.06
CA ALA A 21 -13.23 22.75 -16.53
C ALA A 21 -12.06 22.53 -15.57
N GLY A 22 -12.34 22.68 -14.27
CA GLY A 22 -11.36 22.38 -13.23
C GLY A 22 -10.89 20.95 -13.46
N ALA A 23 -9.63 20.77 -13.86
CA ALA A 23 -9.02 19.46 -13.98
C ALA A 23 -9.16 18.79 -12.62
N GLN A 24 -10.10 17.84 -12.49
CA GLN A 24 -10.22 17.06 -11.29
C GLN A 24 -8.86 16.39 -11.05
N ALA A 25 -8.27 16.67 -9.89
CA ALA A 25 -7.01 16.07 -9.53
C ALA A 25 -7.22 14.55 -9.50
N SER A 26 -6.56 13.84 -10.41
CA SER A 26 -6.60 12.38 -10.52
C SER A 26 -5.27 11.79 -10.11
N SER A 27 -5.29 10.55 -9.65
CA SER A 27 -4.06 9.78 -9.42
C SER A 27 -3.29 9.64 -10.72
N ARG A 28 -1.97 9.85 -10.69
CA ARG A 28 -1.11 9.78 -11.88
C ARG A 28 0.25 9.20 -11.58
N LEU A 29 0.89 8.65 -12.60
CA LEU A 29 2.28 8.22 -12.52
C LEU A 29 3.21 9.42 -12.47
N VAL A 30 4.09 9.47 -11.47
CA VAL A 30 5.09 10.53 -11.31
C VAL A 30 6.51 10.03 -11.57
N LYS A 31 6.74 8.72 -11.51
CA LYS A 31 8.01 8.08 -11.86
C LYS A 31 7.76 6.68 -12.41
N VAL A 32 8.52 6.30 -13.43
CA VAL A 32 8.45 4.96 -14.05
C VAL A 32 9.87 4.55 -14.42
N GLN A 33 10.24 3.33 -14.09
CA GLN A 33 11.49 2.69 -14.49
C GLN A 33 11.20 1.29 -14.98
N GLY A 34 11.85 0.86 -16.05
CA GLY A 34 11.67 -0.46 -16.61
C GLY A 34 10.28 -0.68 -17.25
N LYS A 35 9.84 -1.92 -17.31
CA LYS A 35 8.58 -2.29 -17.95
C LYS A 35 7.42 -2.25 -16.96
N VAL A 36 6.52 -1.28 -17.16
CA VAL A 36 5.28 -1.11 -16.40
C VAL A 36 4.12 -0.99 -17.37
N GLU A 37 3.06 -1.73 -17.15
CA GLU A 37 1.89 -1.81 -18.01
C GLU A 37 0.62 -1.45 -17.23
N LEU A 38 -0.37 -0.94 -17.97
CA LEU A 38 -1.71 -0.65 -17.44
C LEU A 38 -2.71 -1.64 -18.04
N ARG A 39 -3.63 -2.12 -17.21
CA ARG A 39 -4.77 -2.95 -17.62
C ARG A 39 -6.06 -2.25 -17.26
N ASP A 40 -7.08 -2.37 -18.11
CA ASP A 40 -8.41 -1.85 -17.80
C ASP A 40 -9.12 -2.73 -16.76
N ALA A 41 -10.32 -2.30 -16.35
CA ALA A 41 -11.17 -3.02 -15.39
C ALA A 41 -11.56 -4.44 -15.83
N LYS A 42 -11.46 -4.74 -17.13
CA LYS A 42 -11.75 -6.06 -17.71
C LYS A 42 -10.48 -6.90 -17.87
N GLY A 43 -9.31 -6.39 -17.45
CA GLY A 43 -8.02 -7.07 -17.55
C GLY A 43 -7.32 -6.93 -18.91
N LYS A 44 -7.89 -6.17 -19.86
CA LYS A 44 -7.27 -5.92 -21.17
C LYS A 44 -6.04 -5.03 -20.99
N ASN A 45 -4.92 -5.43 -21.58
CA ASN A 45 -3.70 -4.64 -21.56
C ASN A 45 -3.86 -3.37 -22.40
N LEU A 46 -3.65 -2.21 -21.79
CA LEU A 46 -3.69 -0.89 -22.41
C LEU A 46 -2.30 -0.44 -22.90
N GLY A 47 -1.27 -1.24 -22.63
CA GLY A 47 0.11 -0.99 -23.05
C GLY A 47 1.01 -0.41 -21.97
N ALA A 48 2.23 -0.06 -22.39
CA ALA A 48 3.24 0.54 -21.52
C ALA A 48 2.86 1.96 -21.11
N VAL A 49 3.15 2.32 -19.87
CA VAL A 49 2.84 3.63 -19.31
C VAL A 49 4.04 4.57 -19.29
N ARG A 50 3.77 5.86 -19.15
CA ARG A 50 4.76 6.94 -19.02
C ARG A 50 4.45 7.81 -17.82
N VAL A 51 5.43 8.58 -17.39
CA VAL A 51 5.21 9.65 -16.40
C VAL A 51 4.12 10.60 -16.91
N GLY A 52 3.20 10.97 -16.02
CA GLY A 52 2.01 11.78 -16.34
C GLY A 52 0.78 10.96 -16.71
N THR A 53 0.89 9.64 -16.98
CA THR A 53 -0.28 8.80 -17.27
C THR A 53 -1.26 8.85 -16.10
N PRO A 54 -2.53 9.28 -16.32
CA PRO A 54 -3.56 9.23 -15.30
C PRO A 54 -4.01 7.78 -15.05
N LEU A 55 -4.38 7.48 -13.83
CA LEU A 55 -4.92 6.20 -13.42
C LEU A 55 -6.40 6.36 -13.05
N LYS A 56 -7.25 5.53 -13.64
CA LYS A 56 -8.70 5.57 -13.42
C LYS A 56 -9.15 4.44 -12.50
N THR A 57 -10.28 4.63 -11.87
CA THR A 57 -10.96 3.59 -11.09
C THR A 57 -11.15 2.31 -11.92
N GLY A 58 -10.80 1.17 -11.35
CA GLY A 58 -10.83 -0.14 -11.98
C GLY A 58 -9.55 -0.52 -12.73
N GLU A 59 -8.68 0.43 -13.07
CA GLU A 59 -7.42 0.13 -13.76
C GLU A 59 -6.39 -0.50 -12.81
N THR A 60 -5.59 -1.41 -13.36
CA THR A 60 -4.52 -2.12 -12.64
C THR A 60 -3.18 -1.73 -13.25
N LEU A 61 -2.29 -1.19 -12.41
CA LEU A 61 -0.89 -0.98 -12.74
C LEU A 61 -0.11 -2.25 -12.40
N GLN A 62 0.63 -2.78 -13.36
CA GLN A 62 1.46 -3.96 -13.22
C GLN A 62 2.91 -3.66 -13.57
N ALA A 63 3.80 -3.83 -12.61
CA ALA A 63 5.24 -3.75 -12.79
C ALA A 63 5.81 -5.14 -13.06
N SER A 64 6.58 -5.30 -14.13
CA SER A 64 7.30 -6.54 -14.48
C SER A 64 8.54 -6.72 -13.59
N SER A 65 9.32 -7.79 -13.81
CA SER A 65 10.52 -8.12 -13.02
C SER A 65 11.62 -7.05 -13.02
N ASN A 66 11.62 -6.14 -13.99
CA ASN A 66 12.51 -4.97 -14.07
C ASN A 66 11.77 -3.64 -13.94
N GLY A 67 10.47 -3.68 -13.63
CA GLY A 67 9.61 -2.51 -13.54
C GLY A 67 9.52 -1.96 -12.12
N THR A 68 9.45 -0.63 -12.00
CA THR A 68 9.11 0.08 -10.76
C THR A 68 8.38 1.36 -11.12
N ALA A 69 7.34 1.72 -10.39
CA ALA A 69 6.58 2.93 -10.64
C ALA A 69 6.16 3.63 -9.36
N ALA A 70 6.05 4.96 -9.42
CA ALA A 70 5.48 5.76 -8.35
C ALA A 70 4.19 6.46 -8.83
N ILE A 71 3.14 6.29 -8.05
CA ILE A 71 1.83 6.90 -8.25
C ILE A 71 1.68 8.04 -7.24
N LYS A 72 1.32 9.22 -7.68
CA LYS A 72 0.88 10.32 -6.79
C LYS A 72 -0.62 10.43 -6.87
N THR A 73 -1.29 10.33 -5.72
CA THR A 73 -2.75 10.44 -5.65
C THR A 73 -3.20 11.90 -5.79
N ALA A 74 -4.48 12.12 -6.03
CA ALA A 74 -5.09 13.45 -6.01
C ALA A 74 -4.86 14.20 -4.70
N GLU A 75 -4.78 13.48 -3.60
CA GLU A 75 -4.56 13.98 -2.23
C GLU A 75 -3.06 14.24 -1.92
N GLY A 76 -2.16 13.89 -2.85
CA GLY A 76 -0.72 14.06 -2.68
C GLY A 76 -0.01 12.92 -1.98
N ASP A 77 -0.70 11.80 -1.70
CA ASP A 77 -0.09 10.59 -1.19
C ASP A 77 0.75 9.90 -2.28
N LEU A 78 1.70 9.08 -1.87
CA LEU A 78 2.60 8.39 -2.80
C LEU A 78 2.51 6.88 -2.61
N VAL A 79 2.38 6.16 -3.71
CA VAL A 79 2.36 4.69 -3.75
C VAL A 79 3.48 4.22 -4.69
N VAL A 80 4.44 3.46 -4.17
CA VAL A 80 5.59 2.96 -4.93
C VAL A 80 5.43 1.48 -5.17
N VAL A 81 5.17 1.11 -6.41
CA VAL A 81 4.96 -0.26 -6.87
C VAL A 81 6.29 -0.83 -7.31
N SER A 82 6.79 -1.85 -6.62
CA SER A 82 8.05 -2.53 -6.90
C SER A 82 7.91 -3.50 -8.08
N LYS A 83 9.03 -4.11 -8.48
CA LYS A 83 9.04 -5.21 -9.46
C LYS A 83 8.12 -6.36 -9.05
N ASP A 84 7.59 -7.06 -10.05
CA ASP A 84 6.68 -8.21 -9.89
C ASP A 84 5.45 -7.91 -9.02
N SER A 85 4.96 -6.68 -9.09
CA SER A 85 3.87 -6.19 -8.24
C SER A 85 2.72 -5.63 -9.05
N ALA A 86 1.52 -5.71 -8.50
CA ALA A 86 0.32 -5.19 -9.16
C ALA A 86 -0.62 -4.53 -8.15
N VAL A 87 -1.10 -3.33 -8.51
CA VAL A 87 -2.03 -2.53 -7.73
C VAL A 87 -3.18 -2.07 -8.60
N ARG A 88 -4.42 -2.25 -8.13
CA ARG A 88 -5.64 -1.75 -8.76
C ARG A 88 -6.12 -0.49 -8.06
N VAL A 89 -6.52 0.51 -8.82
CA VAL A 89 -7.19 1.71 -8.31
C VAL A 89 -8.65 1.39 -8.07
N LYS A 90 -9.11 1.37 -6.83
CA LYS A 90 -10.53 1.15 -6.47
C LYS A 90 -11.28 2.47 -6.39
N ASP A 91 -10.63 3.49 -5.88
CA ASP A 91 -11.09 4.87 -5.86
C ASP A 91 -9.89 5.78 -6.13
N GLU A 92 -10.01 6.72 -7.06
CA GLU A 92 -8.90 7.59 -7.51
C GLU A 92 -8.32 8.47 -6.39
N ARG A 93 -9.06 8.64 -5.31
CA ARG A 93 -8.67 9.48 -4.19
C ARG A 93 -7.92 8.70 -3.11
N ASN A 94 -8.45 7.53 -2.68
CA ASN A 94 -8.04 6.99 -1.39
C ASN A 94 -7.95 5.47 -1.27
N VAL A 95 -8.45 4.69 -2.22
CA VAL A 95 -8.55 3.24 -2.08
C VAL A 95 -7.76 2.52 -3.16
N PHE A 96 -6.80 1.72 -2.72
CA PHE A 96 -6.02 0.83 -3.58
C PHE A 96 -6.29 -0.62 -3.18
N GLU A 97 -6.30 -1.50 -4.17
CA GLU A 97 -6.29 -2.94 -3.96
C GLU A 97 -4.92 -3.47 -4.42
N GLN A 98 -4.13 -3.98 -3.47
CA GLN A 98 -2.87 -4.65 -3.79
C GLN A 98 -3.16 -6.10 -4.12
N LEU A 99 -2.87 -6.47 -5.36
CA LEU A 99 -3.13 -7.82 -5.87
C LEU A 99 -1.97 -8.76 -5.59
N MET A 100 -0.73 -8.26 -5.70
CA MET A 100 0.48 -9.06 -5.47
C MET A 100 1.72 -8.18 -5.34
N GLY A 101 2.78 -8.77 -4.79
CA GLY A 101 4.14 -8.22 -4.74
C GLY A 101 4.34 -7.18 -3.65
N LYS A 102 5.39 -6.36 -3.80
CA LYS A 102 5.84 -5.39 -2.80
C LYS A 102 5.46 -3.97 -3.19
N VAL A 103 4.74 -3.30 -2.30
CA VAL A 103 4.29 -1.92 -2.50
C VAL A 103 4.55 -1.10 -1.25
N LEU A 104 5.22 0.03 -1.41
CA LEU A 104 5.48 0.99 -0.34
C LEU A 104 4.48 2.14 -0.43
N TYR A 105 3.84 2.44 0.68
CA TYR A 105 2.82 3.46 0.82
C TYR A 105 3.30 4.59 1.72
N PHE A 106 3.13 5.83 1.24
CA PHE A 106 3.34 7.06 2.01
C PHE A 106 2.04 7.84 2.05
N PHE A 107 1.31 7.73 3.13
CA PHE A 107 0.07 8.46 3.33
C PHE A 107 0.28 9.61 4.29
N ARG A 108 0.03 10.83 3.81
CA ARG A 108 0.14 12.03 4.65
C ARG A 108 -1.04 12.12 5.60
N SER A 109 -0.79 12.55 6.83
CA SER A 109 -1.85 12.79 7.81
C SER A 109 -2.66 14.01 7.38
N THR A 110 -3.84 13.80 6.80
CA THR A 110 -4.83 14.83 6.58
C THR A 110 -6.12 14.47 7.31
N LYS A 111 -6.74 15.45 7.96
CA LYS A 111 -7.81 15.22 8.94
C LYS A 111 -9.15 14.70 8.41
N GLN A 112 -9.35 14.48 7.10
CA GLN A 112 -10.69 14.34 6.54
C GLN A 112 -10.96 13.14 5.63
N THR A 113 -9.96 12.33 5.26
CA THR A 113 -10.22 11.27 4.30
C THR A 113 -9.75 9.93 4.82
N GLU A 114 -10.67 9.00 4.92
CA GLU A 114 -10.37 7.59 5.19
C GLU A 114 -9.61 7.00 4.02
N ARG A 115 -8.39 6.56 4.26
CA ARG A 115 -7.55 5.89 3.27
C ARG A 115 -7.54 4.40 3.56
N ARG A 116 -7.63 3.60 2.51
CA ARG A 116 -7.65 2.15 2.64
C ARG A 116 -6.76 1.49 1.61
N VAL A 117 -6.09 0.44 2.04
CA VAL A 117 -5.46 -0.53 1.15
C VAL A 117 -6.13 -1.88 1.37
N GLU A 118 -6.69 -2.42 0.32
CA GLU A 118 -7.32 -3.73 0.33
C GLU A 118 -6.31 -4.80 -0.09
N LEU A 119 -6.20 -5.84 0.72
CA LEU A 119 -5.50 -7.09 0.39
C LEU A 119 -6.55 -8.19 0.16
N GLN A 120 -6.12 -9.37 -0.24
CA GLN A 120 -7.04 -10.49 -0.42
C GLN A 120 -7.77 -10.86 0.89
N THR A 121 -7.06 -10.85 2.02
CA THR A 121 -7.54 -11.34 3.32
C THR A 121 -7.77 -10.23 4.35
N ALA A 122 -7.33 -9.00 4.08
CA ALA A 122 -7.39 -7.90 5.03
C ALA A 122 -7.70 -6.55 4.38
N ILE A 123 -8.14 -5.61 5.20
CA ILE A 123 -8.30 -4.19 4.84
C ILE A 123 -7.45 -3.38 5.81
N LEU A 124 -6.59 -2.52 5.27
CA LEU A 124 -5.72 -1.65 6.04
C LEU A 124 -6.37 -0.25 6.13
N GLY A 125 -6.76 0.15 7.33
CA GLY A 125 -7.19 1.50 7.67
C GLY A 125 -6.00 2.37 8.07
N ILE A 126 -5.82 3.52 7.42
CA ILE A 126 -4.55 4.25 7.42
C ILE A 126 -4.71 5.63 8.05
N ARG A 127 -3.80 5.97 8.97
CA ARG A 127 -3.74 7.30 9.63
C ARG A 127 -2.31 7.84 9.65
N GLY A 128 -1.91 8.54 8.56
CA GLY A 128 -0.61 9.20 8.51
C GLY A 128 0.55 8.22 8.68
N THR A 129 0.75 7.32 7.71
CA THR A 129 1.63 6.17 7.85
C THR A 129 2.58 6.01 6.68
N GLU A 130 3.74 5.44 6.98
CA GLU A 130 4.66 4.88 6.01
C GLU A 130 4.81 3.38 6.28
N PHE A 131 4.43 2.55 5.31
CA PHE A 131 4.46 1.10 5.46
C PHE A 131 4.67 0.37 4.14
N LEU A 132 5.35 -0.76 4.21
CA LEU A 132 5.54 -1.71 3.12
C LEU A 132 4.58 -2.88 3.27
N VAL A 133 3.98 -3.30 2.17
CA VAL A 133 3.22 -4.54 2.09
C VAL A 133 3.86 -5.47 1.08
N ASP A 134 4.11 -6.71 1.46
CA ASP A 134 4.47 -7.82 0.59
C ASP A 134 3.31 -8.82 0.56
N ALA A 135 2.58 -8.86 -0.56
CA ALA A 135 1.39 -9.69 -0.71
C ALA A 135 1.62 -10.84 -1.70
N SER A 136 1.25 -12.06 -1.30
CA SER A 136 1.34 -13.26 -2.14
C SER A 136 0.12 -14.15 -1.92
N GLY A 137 -0.84 -14.10 -2.84
CA GLY A 137 -2.10 -14.84 -2.70
C GLY A 137 -2.84 -14.51 -1.40
N SER A 138 -3.12 -15.52 -0.58
CA SER A 138 -3.80 -15.36 0.72
C SER A 138 -2.90 -14.88 1.85
N THR A 139 -1.58 -14.77 1.63
CA THR A 139 -0.62 -14.33 2.64
C THR A 139 -0.19 -12.89 2.39
N ALA A 140 0.08 -12.16 3.47
CA ALA A 140 0.65 -10.82 3.39
C ALA A 140 1.57 -10.56 4.59
N ALA A 141 2.69 -9.89 4.33
CA ALA A 141 3.55 -9.33 5.35
C ALA A 141 3.49 -7.79 5.27
N ILE A 142 3.27 -7.15 6.39
CA ILE A 142 3.13 -5.70 6.52
C ILE A 142 4.22 -5.21 7.47
N ALA A 143 5.04 -4.26 7.04
CA ALA A 143 6.05 -3.61 7.87
C ALA A 143 5.67 -2.14 8.06
N LEU A 144 5.31 -1.75 9.25
CA LEU A 144 4.95 -0.38 9.61
C LEU A 144 6.18 0.36 10.13
N LYS A 145 6.65 1.32 9.35
CA LYS A 145 7.80 2.14 9.70
C LYS A 145 7.39 3.34 10.57
N GLU A 146 6.31 4.02 10.20
CA GLU A 146 5.86 5.23 10.86
C GLU A 146 4.32 5.29 10.92
N GLY A 147 3.76 5.82 12.02
CA GLY A 147 2.34 6.04 12.21
C GLY A 147 1.63 4.88 12.90
N LYS A 148 0.35 4.70 12.58
CA LYS A 148 -0.53 3.65 13.12
C LYS A 148 -1.37 3.04 12.03
N LEU A 149 -1.54 1.73 12.07
CA LEU A 149 -2.29 0.99 11.08
C LEU A 149 -3.34 0.10 11.78
N ASP A 150 -4.58 0.23 11.37
CA ASP A 150 -5.65 -0.68 11.75
C ASP A 150 -5.79 -1.74 10.65
N VAL A 151 -5.68 -3.02 11.01
CA VAL A 151 -5.74 -4.15 10.07
C VAL A 151 -6.97 -4.96 10.37
N ASP A 152 -7.98 -4.84 9.52
CA ASP A 152 -9.26 -5.53 9.65
C ASP A 152 -9.27 -6.81 8.81
N SER A 153 -9.73 -7.92 9.39
CA SER A 153 -9.94 -9.16 8.65
C SER A 153 -11.12 -9.03 7.68
N LYS A 154 -10.96 -9.51 6.44
CA LYS A 154 -12.08 -9.71 5.50
C LYS A 154 -12.91 -10.97 5.82
N GLN A 155 -12.43 -11.80 6.74
CA GLN A 155 -13.10 -12.99 7.27
C GLN A 155 -13.62 -12.72 8.68
N ASP A 156 -13.88 -13.78 9.45
CA ASP A 156 -14.44 -13.68 10.80
C ASP A 156 -13.47 -13.08 11.83
N GLY A 157 -12.16 -13.08 11.56
CA GLY A 157 -11.11 -12.54 12.43
C GLY A 157 -9.76 -13.22 12.21
N PHE A 158 -8.81 -12.90 13.07
CA PHE A 158 -7.48 -13.49 13.12
C PHE A 158 -7.22 -14.18 14.46
N ASN A 159 -6.55 -15.33 14.45
CA ASN A 159 -5.82 -15.83 15.61
C ASN A 159 -4.53 -15.01 15.72
N VAL A 160 -4.43 -14.13 16.71
CA VAL A 160 -3.30 -13.22 16.89
C VAL A 160 -2.22 -13.87 17.72
N TYR A 161 -0.99 -13.83 17.22
CA TYR A 161 0.21 -14.33 17.87
C TYR A 161 1.26 -13.23 17.95
N GLN A 162 2.09 -13.30 18.97
CA GLN A 162 3.28 -12.46 19.08
C GLN A 162 4.53 -13.32 18.98
N ARG A 163 5.49 -12.91 18.16
CA ARG A 163 6.79 -13.59 18.09
C ARG A 163 7.62 -13.20 19.31
N ASN A 164 8.10 -14.18 20.04
CA ASN A 164 8.94 -13.97 21.23
C ASN A 164 10.42 -14.03 20.84
N GLU A 165 11.09 -12.87 20.84
CA GLU A 165 12.47 -12.74 20.37
C GLU A 165 13.53 -13.15 21.43
N ALA A 166 13.16 -13.18 22.71
CA ALA A 166 14.08 -13.60 23.77
C ALA A 166 14.57 -15.03 23.54
N ASP A 167 13.73 -15.89 22.96
CA ASP A 167 14.06 -17.28 22.70
C ASP A 167 14.99 -17.47 21.49
N GLU A 168 15.01 -16.56 20.50
CA GLU A 168 15.91 -16.64 19.34
C GLU A 168 17.38 -16.40 19.75
N PHE A 169 17.61 -15.48 20.66
CA PHE A 169 18.97 -15.16 21.12
C PHE A 169 19.53 -16.23 22.07
N GLU A 170 18.71 -16.78 22.96
CA GLU A 170 19.11 -17.89 23.84
C GLU A 170 19.29 -19.19 23.06
N ALA A 171 18.51 -19.41 22.00
CA ALA A 171 18.67 -20.53 21.09
C ALA A 171 20.00 -20.46 20.33
N PHE A 172 20.36 -19.29 19.79
CA PHE A 172 21.64 -19.06 19.12
C PHE A 172 22.84 -19.30 20.06
N LYS A 173 22.74 -18.89 21.34
CA LYS A 173 23.78 -19.14 22.34
C LYS A 173 23.92 -20.63 22.71
N ARG A 174 22.84 -21.42 22.72
CA ARG A 174 22.89 -22.85 22.99
C ARG A 174 23.44 -23.64 21.82
N GLU A 175 23.09 -23.27 20.59
CA GLU A 175 23.59 -23.92 19.36
C GLU A 175 25.12 -23.85 19.26
N GLN A 176 25.71 -22.82 19.84
CA GLN A 176 27.18 -22.67 19.97
C GLN A 176 27.81 -23.56 21.07
N ARG A 177 27.02 -24.13 21.99
CA ARG A 177 27.56 -24.78 23.19
C ARG A 177 27.43 -26.31 23.23
N GLU A 178 26.52 -26.95 22.48
CA GLU A 178 26.27 -28.37 22.66
C GLU A 178 25.99 -29.11 21.32
N GLY A 179 26.95 -29.97 20.95
CA GLY A 179 26.84 -30.90 19.83
C GLY A 179 26.16 -32.19 20.21
N VAL A 180 24.81 -32.27 20.20
CA VAL A 180 24.07 -33.53 20.27
C VAL A 180 22.86 -33.51 19.35
N GLU A 181 22.90 -34.32 18.30
CA GLU A 181 21.95 -34.29 17.18
C GLU A 181 20.54 -34.82 17.46
N ARG A 182 20.33 -35.56 18.54
CA ARG A 182 19.03 -36.21 18.83
C ARG A 182 18.07 -35.32 19.65
N GLU A 183 18.59 -34.58 20.61
CA GLU A 183 17.82 -33.58 21.36
C GLU A 183 17.43 -32.36 20.52
N ARG A 184 18.17 -32.11 19.43
CA ARG A 184 17.93 -31.00 18.49
C ARG A 184 16.59 -31.11 17.79
N LYS A 185 16.13 -32.30 17.40
CA LYS A 185 14.88 -32.48 16.63
C LYS A 185 13.64 -32.28 17.50
N GLU A 186 13.63 -32.85 18.70
CA GLU A 186 12.52 -32.66 19.68
C GLU A 186 12.48 -31.22 20.20
N PHE A 187 13.64 -30.60 20.35
CA PHE A 187 13.75 -29.22 20.79
C PHE A 187 13.38 -28.21 19.68
N GLU A 188 13.65 -28.47 18.43
CA GLU A 188 13.19 -27.64 17.29
C GLU A 188 11.67 -27.73 17.10
N GLU A 189 11.05 -28.87 17.33
CA GLU A 189 9.59 -29.04 17.34
C GLU A 189 8.95 -28.30 18.53
N TYR A 190 9.60 -28.32 19.70
CA TYR A 190 9.17 -27.57 20.88
C TYR A 190 9.34 -26.06 20.71
N LYS A 191 10.47 -25.60 20.15
CA LYS A 191 10.72 -24.19 19.80
C LYS A 191 9.73 -23.68 18.77
N ALA A 192 9.37 -24.46 17.78
CA ALA A 192 8.39 -24.07 16.77
C ALA A 192 7.01 -23.79 17.39
N LYS A 193 6.68 -24.47 18.50
CA LYS A 193 5.45 -24.24 19.28
C LYS A 193 5.54 -23.01 20.19
N ILE A 194 6.72 -22.65 20.68
CA ILE A 194 6.93 -21.50 21.61
C ILE A 194 7.27 -20.21 20.87
N ARG A 195 7.72 -20.29 19.62
CA ARG A 195 8.10 -19.08 18.81
C ARG A 195 6.98 -18.07 18.64
N GLU A 196 5.75 -18.50 18.83
CA GLU A 196 4.57 -17.65 18.65
C GLU A 196 3.61 -17.87 19.82
N GLU A 197 3.47 -16.86 20.65
CA GLU A 197 2.51 -16.87 21.73
C GLU A 197 1.15 -16.42 21.20
N PHE A 198 0.12 -17.28 21.38
CA PHE A 198 -1.26 -16.92 21.08
C PHE A 198 -1.76 -15.88 22.08
N ILE A 199 -2.18 -14.71 21.58
CA ILE A 199 -2.70 -13.64 22.41
C ILE A 199 -4.23 -13.68 22.46
N ALA A 200 -4.89 -13.67 21.31
CA ALA A 200 -6.34 -13.62 21.24
C ALA A 200 -6.86 -13.87 19.82
N PHE A 201 -8.14 -14.23 19.69
CA PHE A 201 -8.88 -14.12 18.45
C PHE A 201 -9.44 -12.70 18.33
N GLN A 202 -9.09 -11.99 17.28
CA GLN A 202 -9.49 -10.61 17.08
C GLN A 202 -9.95 -10.37 15.64
N LYS A 203 -10.97 -9.52 15.48
CA LYS A 203 -11.44 -9.10 14.15
C LYS A 203 -10.50 -8.08 13.51
N SER A 204 -9.84 -7.28 14.32
CA SER A 204 -8.86 -6.30 13.86
C SER A 204 -7.60 -6.30 14.73
N VAL A 205 -6.47 -5.99 14.12
CA VAL A 205 -5.16 -5.87 14.77
C VAL A 205 -4.64 -4.45 14.56
N LYS A 206 -4.17 -3.83 15.64
CA LYS A 206 -3.49 -2.54 15.58
C LYS A 206 -2.00 -2.76 15.51
N LEU A 207 -1.37 -2.13 14.54
CA LEU A 207 0.07 -2.18 14.33
C LEU A 207 0.67 -0.81 14.69
N GLU A 208 1.71 -0.83 15.48
CA GLU A 208 2.48 0.35 15.88
C GLU A 208 3.76 0.47 15.02
N ALA A 209 4.37 1.66 15.03
CA ALA A 209 5.61 1.90 14.30
C ALA A 209 6.73 0.91 14.69
N ASN A 210 7.53 0.51 13.72
CA ASN A 210 8.62 -0.48 13.82
C ASN A 210 8.14 -1.92 14.11
N GLN A 211 6.85 -2.21 13.90
CA GLN A 211 6.32 -3.56 13.96
C GLN A 211 6.01 -4.11 12.56
N SER A 212 6.04 -5.42 12.45
CA SER A 212 5.53 -6.15 11.30
C SER A 212 4.33 -7.01 11.68
N LEU A 213 3.49 -7.29 10.69
CA LEU A 213 2.37 -8.21 10.80
C LEU A 213 2.41 -9.17 9.61
N THR A 214 2.47 -10.46 9.87
CA THR A 214 2.33 -11.49 8.86
C THR A 214 0.94 -12.11 8.97
N ILE A 215 0.21 -12.13 7.86
CA ILE A 215 -1.14 -12.67 7.76
C ILE A 215 -1.13 -13.87 6.83
N GLY A 216 -1.77 -14.96 7.23
CA GLY A 216 -1.96 -16.16 6.42
C GLY A 216 -2.80 -17.18 7.17
N ASP A 217 -3.65 -17.94 6.47
CA ASP A 217 -4.45 -19.04 7.00
C ASP A 217 -5.26 -18.69 8.29
N GLY A 218 -5.85 -17.48 8.32
CA GLY A 218 -6.60 -17.00 9.47
C GLY A 218 -5.75 -16.63 10.71
N LYS A 219 -4.42 -16.65 10.56
CA LYS A 219 -3.43 -16.32 11.57
C LYS A 219 -2.84 -14.95 11.31
N ALA A 220 -2.59 -14.18 12.35
CA ALA A 220 -1.88 -12.90 12.29
C ALA A 220 -0.76 -12.89 13.34
N THR A 221 0.49 -12.81 12.90
CA THR A 221 1.66 -12.81 13.78
C THR A 221 2.31 -11.44 13.80
N ILE A 222 2.37 -10.82 14.98
CA ILE A 222 3.05 -9.55 15.22
C ILE A 222 4.52 -9.84 15.57
N GLY A 223 5.44 -9.08 14.99
CA GLY A 223 6.87 -9.19 15.26
C GLY A 223 7.63 -7.93 14.89
N ARG A 224 8.96 -8.02 14.86
CA ARG A 224 9.83 -6.98 14.29
C ARG A 224 9.81 -7.02 12.77
N ILE A 225 10.21 -5.91 12.17
CA ILE A 225 10.37 -5.84 10.71
C ILE A 225 11.55 -6.72 10.31
N ASP A 226 11.33 -7.60 9.36
CA ASP A 226 12.36 -8.45 8.79
C ASP A 226 13.40 -7.60 8.03
N PRO A 227 14.71 -7.88 8.15
CA PRO A 227 15.77 -7.14 7.46
C PRO A 227 15.57 -7.03 5.94
N SER A 228 14.98 -8.04 5.30
CA SER A 228 14.68 -8.01 3.85
C SER A 228 13.57 -7.01 3.50
N MET A 229 12.61 -6.81 4.39
CA MET A 229 11.57 -5.78 4.25
C MET A 229 12.14 -4.39 4.50
N GLU A 230 13.05 -4.23 5.46
CA GLU A 230 13.76 -2.96 5.70
C GLU A 230 14.59 -2.55 4.48
N GLU A 231 15.33 -3.48 3.89
CA GLU A 231 16.12 -3.24 2.68
C GLU A 231 15.21 -2.86 1.51
N THR A 232 14.11 -3.59 1.32
CA THR A 232 13.13 -3.28 0.28
C THR A 232 12.54 -1.88 0.47
N THR A 233 12.16 -1.53 1.70
CA THR A 233 11.63 -0.20 2.05
C THR A 233 12.63 0.88 1.67
N ARG A 234 13.88 0.75 2.07
CA ARG A 234 14.96 1.70 1.76
C ARG A 234 15.17 1.89 0.26
N ASN A 235 15.18 0.80 -0.50
CA ASN A 235 15.34 0.85 -1.96
C ASN A 235 14.17 1.57 -2.64
N LEU A 236 12.94 1.37 -2.17
CA LEU A 236 11.75 2.05 -2.71
C LEU A 236 11.68 3.52 -2.27
N GLU A 237 12.14 3.85 -1.06
CA GLU A 237 12.30 5.23 -0.60
C GLU A 237 13.30 5.99 -1.47
N GLU A 238 14.45 5.40 -1.75
CA GLU A 238 15.47 6.02 -2.60
C GLU A 238 14.95 6.20 -4.03
N PHE A 239 14.22 5.22 -4.57
CA PHE A 239 13.54 5.38 -5.87
C PHE A 239 12.56 6.55 -5.86
N ALA A 240 11.84 6.80 -4.78
CA ALA A 240 10.80 7.81 -4.69
C ALA A 240 11.28 9.20 -4.22
N LYS A 241 12.56 9.33 -3.87
CA LYS A 241 13.13 10.51 -3.19
C LYS A 241 12.87 11.85 -3.88
N ASP A 242 12.93 11.89 -5.19
CA ASP A 242 12.75 13.09 -6.03
C ASP A 242 11.28 13.43 -6.32
N VAL A 243 10.35 12.54 -5.98
CA VAL A 243 8.89 12.71 -6.23
C VAL A 243 8.05 12.72 -4.95
N ARG A 244 8.70 12.47 -3.79
CA ARG A 244 8.08 12.54 -2.45
C ARG A 244 7.93 14.00 -1.95
#